data_bbbf7687179bc900b631f5e848142c21
#
_entry.id   bbbf7687179bc900b631f5e848142c21
#
_cell.length_a   1.000
_cell.length_b   1.000
_cell.length_c   1.000
_cell.angle_alpha   90.00
_cell.angle_beta   90.00
_cell.angle_gamma   90.00
#
_symmetry.space_group_name_H-M   'P 1'
#
loop_
_entity.id
_entity.type
_entity.pdbx_description
1 polymer ?
#
loop_
_entity_poly.entity_id
_entity_poly.type
_entity_poly.pdbx_seq_one_letter_code
_entity_poly.pdbx_strand_id
1 'polypeptide(L)'
;MKIYLGFALLVLCTTTLAQQPATPAQQPATSAKPPAVPTTVRQIKEALEESPNPILYTKQILKRRFKIDTITVNQTRRFDGLADSLAYNGKEKKVYGPYGPKGEQFLVQLLSKAPNQFYHISQIFIDTSVFRYRIADSIGNMILKKLKDGTATFEQLAKTYSISGEVNANGDLGWIARGALYPVIEHEVLAHKKGEVFKLWSRAGLNIIRKDDDPRQDTGFALMMQVFL
;
A
#
# COMPACT_ATOMS: atom_id res chain seq x y z
N MET A 1 -30.40 -56.91 -28.80
CA MET A 1 -31.63 -57.33 -29.48
C MET A 1 -32.82 -56.77 -28.72
N LYS A 2 -33.35 -55.65 -29.15
CA LYS A 2 -34.77 -55.23 -29.08
C LYS A 2 -34.88 -53.86 -29.70
N ILE A 3 -35.48 -53.87 -30.87
CA ILE A 3 -35.89 -52.74 -31.69
C ILE A 3 -37.21 -52.21 -31.13
N TYR A 4 -37.38 -50.91 -31.03
CA TYR A 4 -38.70 -50.25 -31.05
C TYR A 4 -38.65 -49.02 -31.93
N LEU A 5 -39.32 -49.12 -32.89
CA LEU A 5 -39.98 -48.44 -33.93
C LEU A 5 -40.73 -47.15 -33.46
N GLY A 6 -40.58 -46.19 -34.28
CA GLY A 6 -41.13 -44.93 -34.57
C GLY A 6 -42.51 -44.50 -34.08
N PHE A 7 -42.66 -43.21 -34.10
CA PHE A 7 -43.88 -42.54 -34.56
C PHE A 7 -43.57 -41.12 -34.98
N ALA A 8 -43.65 -40.85 -36.25
CA ALA A 8 -43.61 -39.52 -36.78
C ALA A 8 -44.98 -38.88 -36.63
N LEU A 9 -45.06 -37.76 -35.89
CA LEU A 9 -46.26 -36.93 -35.83
C LEU A 9 -45.99 -35.64 -36.61
N LEU A 10 -46.59 -35.58 -37.80
CA LEU A 10 -46.61 -34.39 -38.65
C LEU A 10 -47.61 -33.40 -38.07
N VAL A 11 -47.14 -32.30 -37.46
CA VAL A 11 -48.01 -31.18 -37.05
C VAL A 11 -47.89 -30.09 -38.13
N LEU A 12 -48.94 -29.90 -38.87
CA LEU A 12 -49.13 -28.74 -39.75
C LEU A 12 -49.27 -27.50 -38.84
N CYS A 13 -48.30 -26.63 -38.85
CA CYS A 13 -48.41 -25.32 -38.17
C CYS A 13 -48.82 -24.27 -39.20
N THR A 14 -50.08 -23.84 -39.13
CA THR A 14 -50.60 -22.70 -39.89
C THR A 14 -49.94 -21.43 -39.41
N THR A 15 -49.24 -20.71 -40.27
CA THR A 15 -48.65 -19.40 -39.99
C THR A 15 -49.71 -18.32 -40.00
N THR A 16 -50.13 -17.91 -38.81
CA THR A 16 -50.83 -16.63 -38.62
C THR A 16 -49.78 -15.51 -38.60
N LEU A 17 -49.78 -14.63 -39.57
CA LEU A 17 -49.04 -13.36 -39.53
C LEU A 17 -49.59 -12.50 -38.40
N ALA A 18 -48.90 -12.49 -37.27
CA ALA A 18 -49.15 -11.47 -36.23
C ALA A 18 -48.41 -10.19 -36.63
N GLN A 19 -49.14 -9.12 -36.85
CA GLN A 19 -48.62 -7.77 -37.04
C GLN A 19 -47.85 -7.38 -35.75
N GLN A 20 -46.56 -7.09 -35.90
CA GLN A 20 -45.74 -6.49 -34.84
C GLN A 20 -46.30 -5.08 -34.53
N PRO A 21 -46.52 -4.76 -33.25
CA PRO A 21 -46.81 -3.38 -32.88
C PRO A 21 -45.60 -2.48 -33.16
N ALA A 22 -45.84 -1.37 -33.80
CA ALA A 22 -44.84 -0.35 -34.09
C ALA A 22 -44.08 0.06 -32.82
N THR A 23 -42.77 -0.09 -32.85
CA THR A 23 -41.86 0.42 -31.84
C THR A 23 -42.03 1.93 -31.74
N PRO A 24 -42.27 2.50 -30.57
CA PRO A 24 -42.31 3.95 -30.43
C PRO A 24 -40.93 4.53 -30.81
N ALA A 25 -41.01 5.53 -31.70
CA ALA A 25 -39.81 6.27 -32.12
C ALA A 25 -39.03 6.74 -30.91
N GLN A 26 -37.76 6.25 -30.80
CA GLN A 26 -36.84 6.77 -29.85
C GLN A 26 -36.67 8.28 -30.08
N GLN A 27 -37.10 9.08 -29.12
CA GLN A 27 -36.79 10.49 -29.08
C GLN A 27 -35.28 10.68 -29.21
N PRO A 28 -34.79 11.61 -30.07
CA PRO A 28 -33.37 11.86 -30.15
C PRO A 28 -32.88 12.30 -28.76
N ALA A 29 -31.88 11.56 -28.25
CA ALA A 29 -31.21 11.91 -27.04
C ALA A 29 -30.82 13.41 -27.09
N THR A 30 -31.37 14.16 -26.19
CA THR A 30 -31.03 15.58 -26.00
C THR A 30 -29.52 15.67 -25.96
N SER A 31 -28.90 16.36 -26.89
CA SER A 31 -27.45 16.57 -26.93
C SER A 31 -27.07 17.34 -25.68
N ALA A 32 -26.68 16.61 -24.63
CA ALA A 32 -26.12 17.23 -23.45
C ALA A 32 -24.88 18.01 -23.90
N LYS A 33 -24.92 19.32 -23.73
CA LYS A 33 -23.77 20.20 -23.92
C LYS A 33 -22.56 19.55 -23.26
N PRO A 34 -21.43 19.38 -23.96
CA PRO A 34 -20.26 18.77 -23.33
C PRO A 34 -19.95 19.51 -22.03
N PRO A 35 -19.68 18.78 -20.94
CA PRO A 35 -19.43 19.39 -19.63
C PRO A 35 -18.30 20.40 -19.77
N ALA A 36 -18.52 21.63 -19.29
CA ALA A 36 -17.50 22.67 -19.32
C ALA A 36 -16.23 22.17 -18.58
N VAL A 37 -15.08 22.32 -19.24
CA VAL A 37 -13.81 21.89 -18.64
C VAL A 37 -13.56 22.71 -17.37
N PRO A 38 -13.32 22.07 -16.22
CA PRO A 38 -13.06 22.78 -14.95
C PRO A 38 -11.81 23.66 -15.06
N THR A 39 -11.94 24.92 -14.66
CA THR A 39 -10.83 25.90 -14.74
C THR A 39 -10.25 26.28 -13.38
N THR A 40 -11.07 26.18 -12.32
CA THR A 40 -10.61 26.49 -10.96
C THR A 40 -10.14 25.23 -10.23
N VAL A 41 -9.20 25.40 -9.29
CA VAL A 41 -8.70 24.28 -8.45
C VAL A 41 -9.85 23.55 -7.75
N ARG A 42 -10.84 24.29 -7.25
CA ARG A 42 -12.01 23.70 -6.60
C ARG A 42 -12.81 22.82 -7.56
N GLN A 43 -13.14 23.32 -8.74
CA GLN A 43 -13.87 22.55 -9.76
C GLN A 43 -13.10 21.33 -10.23
N ILE A 44 -11.76 21.44 -10.36
CA ILE A 44 -10.90 20.29 -10.72
C ILE A 44 -10.96 19.21 -9.63
N LYS A 45 -10.91 19.60 -8.35
CA LYS A 45 -11.00 18.65 -7.24
C LYS A 45 -12.35 17.93 -7.23
N GLU A 46 -13.45 18.68 -7.29
CA GLU A 46 -14.81 18.13 -7.32
C GLU A 46 -14.99 17.16 -8.50
N ALA A 47 -14.58 17.56 -9.71
CA ALA A 47 -14.67 16.73 -10.91
C ALA A 47 -13.83 15.44 -10.84
N LEU A 48 -12.65 15.49 -10.23
CA LEU A 48 -11.81 14.31 -10.01
C LEU A 48 -12.41 13.37 -8.97
N GLU A 49 -12.99 13.91 -7.89
CA GLU A 49 -13.63 13.11 -6.82
C GLU A 49 -14.90 12.40 -7.33
N GLU A 50 -15.66 13.04 -8.21
CA GLU A 50 -16.89 12.50 -8.80
C GLU A 50 -16.63 11.55 -9.98
N SER A 51 -15.47 11.66 -10.61
CA SER A 51 -15.15 10.86 -11.81
C SER A 51 -15.06 9.37 -11.51
N PRO A 52 -15.75 8.51 -12.27
CA PRO A 52 -15.59 7.05 -12.16
C PRO A 52 -14.20 6.57 -12.60
N ASN A 53 -13.53 7.35 -13.46
CA ASN A 53 -12.17 7.09 -13.91
C ASN A 53 -11.36 8.38 -13.94
N PRO A 54 -10.78 8.81 -12.80
CA PRO A 54 -10.05 10.05 -12.69
C PRO A 54 -8.79 10.11 -13.55
N ILE A 55 -8.17 8.97 -13.84
CA ILE A 55 -6.99 8.89 -14.71
C ILE A 55 -7.36 9.28 -16.14
N LEU A 56 -8.41 8.64 -16.66
CA LEU A 56 -8.90 8.93 -18.00
C LEU A 56 -9.43 10.37 -18.12
N TYR A 57 -10.14 10.82 -17.09
CA TYR A 57 -10.65 12.19 -17.00
C TYR A 57 -9.51 13.22 -17.03
N THR A 58 -8.45 13.01 -16.26
CA THR A 58 -7.27 13.88 -16.26
C THR A 58 -6.60 13.92 -17.63
N LYS A 59 -6.46 12.75 -18.28
CA LYS A 59 -5.80 12.65 -19.59
C LYS A 59 -6.62 13.28 -20.72
N GLN A 60 -7.93 12.99 -20.78
CA GLN A 60 -8.77 13.34 -21.94
C GLN A 60 -9.49 14.68 -21.78
N ILE A 61 -10.00 15.00 -20.58
CA ILE A 61 -10.83 16.18 -20.34
C ILE A 61 -9.98 17.32 -19.80
N LEU A 62 -9.25 17.10 -18.69
CA LEU A 62 -8.40 18.14 -18.11
C LEU A 62 -7.14 18.41 -18.95
N LYS A 63 -6.68 17.42 -19.71
CA LYS A 63 -5.44 17.46 -20.53
C LYS A 63 -4.24 17.97 -19.74
N ARG A 64 -4.17 17.55 -18.47
CA ARG A 64 -3.09 17.92 -17.56
C ARG A 64 -2.06 16.80 -17.43
N ARG A 65 -0.81 17.20 -17.14
CA ARG A 65 0.25 16.26 -16.79
C ARG A 65 -0.10 15.61 -15.44
N PHE A 66 0.12 14.32 -15.33
CA PHE A 66 -0.09 13.57 -14.09
C PHE A 66 0.96 12.47 -13.93
N LYS A 67 1.12 12.02 -12.71
CA LYS A 67 1.96 10.88 -12.33
C LYS A 67 1.15 9.95 -11.44
N ILE A 68 1.37 8.65 -11.59
CA ILE A 68 0.76 7.64 -10.73
C ILE A 68 1.87 6.90 -10.01
N ASP A 69 1.77 6.82 -8.69
CA ASP A 69 2.71 6.13 -7.84
C ASP A 69 1.99 5.18 -6.89
N THR A 70 2.62 4.03 -6.64
CA THR A 70 2.22 3.14 -5.53
C THR A 70 3.12 3.44 -4.34
N ILE A 71 2.52 3.86 -3.25
CA ILE A 71 3.20 4.15 -2.01
C ILE A 71 3.08 2.94 -1.09
N THR A 72 4.20 2.43 -0.60
CA THR A 72 4.24 1.46 0.50
C THR A 72 4.19 2.24 1.81
N VAL A 73 3.16 2.00 2.60
CA VAL A 73 2.95 2.69 3.89
C VAL A 73 3.71 1.96 4.98
N ASN A 74 4.63 2.66 5.62
CA ASN A 74 5.25 2.22 6.87
C ASN A 74 4.67 3.03 8.03
N GLN A 75 4.19 2.34 9.06
CA GLN A 75 3.63 2.96 10.26
C GLN A 75 4.74 3.12 11.31
N THR A 76 5.83 3.73 10.90
CA THR A 76 6.88 4.17 11.81
C THR A 76 6.38 5.40 12.60
N ARG A 77 7.06 5.79 13.67
CA ARG A 77 6.67 6.95 14.50
C ARG A 77 6.63 8.28 13.73
N ARG A 78 7.23 8.34 12.55
CA ARG A 78 7.26 9.52 11.68
C ARG A 78 6.98 9.09 10.24
N PHE A 79 5.95 9.68 9.65
CA PHE A 79 5.78 9.60 8.22
C PHE A 79 6.88 10.42 7.53
N ASP A 80 7.57 9.83 6.57
CA ASP A 80 8.71 10.44 5.90
C ASP A 80 8.30 11.54 4.88
N GLY A 81 7.02 11.91 4.84
CA GLY A 81 6.55 12.98 3.98
C GLY A 81 5.05 13.00 3.72
N LEU A 82 4.67 13.91 2.83
CA LEU A 82 3.28 14.13 2.45
C LEU A 82 2.64 12.88 1.84
N ALA A 83 3.36 12.17 0.96
CA ALA A 83 2.84 11.00 0.25
C ALA A 83 2.49 9.89 1.24
N ASP A 84 3.39 9.59 2.17
CA ASP A 84 3.22 8.54 3.17
C ASP A 84 2.08 8.87 4.15
N SER A 85 2.03 10.13 4.61
CA SER A 85 0.94 10.62 5.46
C SER A 85 -0.43 10.53 4.77
N LEU A 86 -0.52 10.92 3.49
CA LEU A 86 -1.76 10.81 2.71
C LEU A 86 -2.13 9.36 2.42
N ALA A 87 -1.14 8.51 2.15
CA ALA A 87 -1.36 7.09 1.92
C ALA A 87 -2.02 6.42 3.14
N TYR A 88 -1.57 6.75 4.33
CA TYR A 88 -2.12 6.19 5.57
C TYR A 88 -3.44 6.86 5.98
N ASN A 89 -3.45 8.20 6.16
CA ASN A 89 -4.57 8.93 6.74
C ASN A 89 -5.64 9.33 5.71
N GLY A 90 -5.29 9.39 4.41
CA GLY A 90 -6.20 9.85 3.36
C GLY A 90 -7.39 8.92 3.14
N LYS A 91 -8.46 9.47 2.59
CA LYS A 91 -9.66 8.73 2.16
C LYS A 91 -9.58 8.44 0.66
N GLU A 92 -10.01 7.24 0.26
CA GLU A 92 -10.09 6.87 -1.16
C GLU A 92 -10.97 7.84 -1.95
N LYS A 93 -10.62 8.05 -3.19
CA LYS A 93 -11.23 9.00 -4.14
C LYS A 93 -11.09 10.48 -3.77
N LYS A 94 -10.66 10.81 -2.54
CA LYS A 94 -10.49 12.20 -2.10
C LYS A 94 -9.28 12.86 -2.76
N VAL A 95 -9.43 14.15 -3.09
CA VAL A 95 -8.37 15.00 -3.68
C VAL A 95 -7.85 15.99 -2.66
N TYR A 96 -6.54 15.98 -2.46
CA TYR A 96 -5.83 16.81 -1.50
C TYR A 96 -4.98 17.88 -2.19
N GLY A 97 -4.63 18.93 -1.49
CA GLY A 97 -3.83 20.04 -1.99
C GLY A 97 -4.66 21.29 -2.28
N PRO A 98 -4.14 22.29 -3.04
CA PRO A 98 -2.88 22.18 -3.80
C PRO A 98 -1.63 22.18 -2.91
N TYR A 99 -0.59 21.46 -3.35
CA TYR A 99 0.73 21.40 -2.74
C TYR A 99 1.80 21.95 -3.69
N GLY A 100 2.95 22.30 -3.17
CA GLY A 100 4.06 22.83 -3.93
C GLY A 100 4.07 24.36 -4.00
N PRO A 101 5.19 24.94 -4.47
CA PRO A 101 5.34 26.39 -4.61
C PRO A 101 4.42 26.94 -5.70
N LYS A 102 4.16 28.25 -5.65
CA LYS A 102 3.36 28.94 -6.67
C LYS A 102 4.02 28.78 -8.05
N GLY A 103 3.26 28.25 -9.01
CA GLY A 103 3.74 27.95 -10.37
C GLY A 103 4.12 26.47 -10.61
N GLU A 104 4.29 25.67 -9.54
CA GLU A 104 4.55 24.23 -9.62
C GLU A 104 3.57 23.44 -8.73
N GLN A 105 2.35 23.93 -8.62
CA GLN A 105 1.35 23.32 -7.76
C GLN A 105 0.81 22.02 -8.34
N PHE A 106 0.45 21.10 -7.44
CA PHE A 106 -0.17 19.84 -7.80
C PHE A 106 -1.25 19.43 -6.80
N LEU A 107 -2.18 18.62 -7.27
CA LEU A 107 -3.16 17.92 -6.47
C LEU A 107 -2.75 16.47 -6.33
N VAL A 108 -3.14 15.84 -5.21
CA VAL A 108 -2.95 14.41 -4.99
C VAL A 108 -4.30 13.75 -4.77
N GLN A 109 -4.66 12.80 -5.63
CA GLN A 109 -5.84 11.97 -5.42
C GLN A 109 -5.43 10.58 -4.95
N LEU A 110 -6.03 10.15 -3.85
CA LEU A 110 -5.90 8.76 -3.39
C LEU A 110 -6.89 7.89 -4.16
N LEU A 111 -6.38 7.05 -5.06
CA LEU A 111 -7.21 6.22 -5.95
C LEU A 111 -7.75 4.99 -5.25
N SER A 112 -6.87 4.25 -4.55
CA SER A 112 -7.22 3.04 -3.81
C SER A 112 -6.21 2.74 -2.73
N LYS A 113 -6.62 1.93 -1.75
CA LYS A 113 -5.78 1.35 -0.72
C LYS A 113 -5.80 -0.18 -0.80
N ALA A 114 -4.71 -0.81 -0.39
CA ALA A 114 -4.64 -2.25 -0.25
C ALA A 114 -4.02 -2.60 1.11
N PRO A 115 -4.48 -3.69 1.76
CA PRO A 115 -3.92 -4.15 3.01
C PRO A 115 -2.51 -4.71 2.81
N ASN A 116 -1.70 -4.63 3.85
CA ASN A 116 -0.44 -5.34 3.98
C ASN A 116 -0.31 -5.88 5.41
N GLN A 117 0.60 -6.83 5.60
CA GLN A 117 0.98 -7.30 6.92
C GLN A 117 2.07 -6.39 7.48
N PHE A 118 1.96 -6.06 8.77
CA PHE A 118 2.93 -5.25 9.47
C PHE A 118 3.54 -6.02 10.63
N TYR A 119 4.82 -5.75 10.88
CA TYR A 119 5.63 -6.31 11.97
C TYR A 119 6.05 -5.17 12.89
N HIS A 120 5.88 -5.32 14.21
CA HIS A 120 6.44 -4.40 15.19
C HIS A 120 7.66 -5.04 15.82
N ILE A 121 8.81 -4.45 15.56
CA ILE A 121 10.10 -4.97 16.02
C ILE A 121 11.00 -3.83 16.53
N SER A 122 11.85 -4.18 17.46
CA SER A 122 13.03 -3.39 17.82
C SER A 122 14.28 -4.06 17.29
N GLN A 123 15.27 -3.28 16.92
CA GLN A 123 16.52 -3.76 16.33
C GLN A 123 17.75 -3.09 16.95
N ILE A 124 18.80 -3.88 17.14
CA ILE A 124 20.17 -3.41 17.34
C ILE A 124 20.98 -3.89 16.15
N PHE A 125 21.48 -2.97 15.35
CA PHE A 125 22.23 -3.29 14.14
C PHE A 125 23.73 -3.04 14.35
N ILE A 126 24.53 -4.09 14.08
CA ILE A 126 25.99 -4.05 14.14
C ILE A 126 26.53 -4.23 12.72
N ASP A 127 27.04 -3.15 12.15
CA ASP A 127 27.54 -3.09 10.78
C ASP A 127 28.89 -3.81 10.65
N THR A 128 28.96 -4.75 9.71
CA THR A 128 30.20 -5.49 9.42
C THR A 128 31.18 -4.72 8.54
N SER A 129 30.80 -3.58 8.01
CA SER A 129 31.76 -2.65 7.41
C SER A 129 32.65 -1.97 8.45
N VAL A 130 32.15 -1.84 9.69
CA VAL A 130 32.86 -1.24 10.82
C VAL A 130 33.53 -2.33 11.69
N PHE A 131 32.81 -3.41 11.99
CA PHE A 131 33.29 -4.47 12.86
C PHE A 131 33.54 -5.76 12.07
N ARG A 132 34.73 -6.37 12.26
CA ARG A 132 34.97 -7.71 11.71
C ARG A 132 33.97 -8.71 12.28
N TYR A 133 33.60 -9.71 11.46
CA TYR A 133 32.60 -10.72 11.78
C TYR A 133 32.70 -11.28 13.23
N ARG A 134 33.94 -11.71 13.63
CA ARG A 134 34.16 -12.29 14.99
C ARG A 134 33.87 -11.27 16.09
N ILE A 135 34.16 -9.99 15.88
CA ILE A 135 33.93 -8.92 16.85
C ILE A 135 32.43 -8.66 16.94
N ALA A 136 31.76 -8.52 15.80
CA ALA A 136 30.31 -8.32 15.75
C ALA A 136 29.56 -9.48 16.44
N ASP A 137 29.97 -10.73 16.19
CA ASP A 137 29.38 -11.90 16.84
C ASP A 137 29.60 -11.90 18.35
N SER A 138 30.80 -11.55 18.80
CA SER A 138 31.12 -11.43 20.24
C SER A 138 30.26 -10.35 20.91
N ILE A 139 30.11 -9.19 20.27
CA ILE A 139 29.22 -8.11 20.76
C ILE A 139 27.77 -8.61 20.82
N GLY A 140 27.29 -9.29 19.78
CA GLY A 140 25.94 -9.84 19.75
C GLY A 140 25.69 -10.83 20.89
N ASN A 141 26.63 -11.74 21.14
CA ASN A 141 26.53 -12.71 22.24
C ASN A 141 26.55 -12.03 23.61
N MET A 142 27.36 -10.99 23.78
CA MET A 142 27.39 -10.18 25.01
C MET A 142 26.05 -9.44 25.22
N ILE A 143 25.47 -8.88 24.17
CA ILE A 143 24.16 -8.21 24.21
C ILE A 143 23.08 -9.21 24.66
N LEU A 144 23.00 -10.37 24.01
CA LEU A 144 22.03 -11.40 24.36
C LEU A 144 22.19 -11.86 25.81
N LYS A 145 23.45 -12.02 26.28
CA LYS A 145 23.72 -12.37 27.67
C LYS A 145 23.22 -11.29 28.64
N LYS A 146 23.53 -10.02 28.40
CA LYS A 146 23.07 -8.90 29.26
C LYS A 146 21.54 -8.81 29.32
N LEU A 147 20.84 -9.02 28.19
CA LEU A 147 19.37 -9.05 28.14
C LEU A 147 18.82 -10.23 28.94
N LYS A 148 19.40 -11.42 28.79
CA LYS A 148 19.00 -12.62 29.53
C LYS A 148 19.22 -12.48 31.04
N ASP A 149 20.34 -11.89 31.43
CA ASP A 149 20.71 -11.70 32.84
C ASP A 149 19.99 -10.50 33.48
N GLY A 150 19.23 -9.73 32.71
CA GLY A 150 18.51 -8.52 33.17
C GLY A 150 19.43 -7.36 33.58
N THR A 151 20.72 -7.40 33.20
CA THR A 151 21.71 -6.38 33.57
C THR A 151 21.67 -5.12 32.69
N ALA A 152 20.94 -5.15 31.58
CA ALA A 152 20.68 -4.02 30.73
C ALA A 152 19.35 -4.19 29.99
N THR A 153 18.70 -3.09 29.60
CA THR A 153 17.52 -3.12 28.75
C THR A 153 17.88 -3.10 27.25
N PHE A 154 16.94 -3.52 26.40
CA PHE A 154 17.13 -3.48 24.96
C PHE A 154 17.43 -2.06 24.46
N GLU A 155 16.72 -1.09 25.00
CA GLU A 155 16.83 0.35 24.67
C GLU A 155 18.21 0.92 25.02
N GLN A 156 18.75 0.53 26.19
CA GLN A 156 20.10 0.94 26.61
C GLN A 156 21.16 0.35 25.68
N LEU A 157 21.01 -0.93 25.31
CA LEU A 157 21.94 -1.59 24.42
C LEU A 157 21.84 -1.10 22.97
N ALA A 158 20.63 -0.75 22.52
CA ALA A 158 20.42 -0.14 21.22
C ALA A 158 21.14 1.22 21.11
N LYS A 159 21.02 2.06 22.13
CA LYS A 159 21.75 3.34 22.20
C LYS A 159 23.28 3.16 22.15
N THR A 160 23.77 2.10 22.77
CA THR A 160 25.21 1.90 22.94
C THR A 160 25.87 1.25 21.73
N TYR A 161 25.19 0.31 21.09
CA TYR A 161 25.80 -0.57 20.09
C TYR A 161 25.21 -0.45 18.68
N SER A 162 24.01 0.06 18.52
CA SER A 162 23.44 0.25 17.18
C SER A 162 24.06 1.46 16.50
N ILE A 163 24.31 1.34 15.20
CA ILE A 163 24.94 2.41 14.39
C ILE A 163 24.04 2.90 13.25
N SER A 164 22.78 2.51 13.26
CA SER A 164 21.81 2.95 12.27
C SER A 164 20.75 3.91 12.86
N GLY A 165 19.80 4.35 12.03
CA GLY A 165 18.84 5.39 12.39
C GLY A 165 17.92 5.09 13.58
N GLU A 166 17.75 3.83 13.94
CA GLU A 166 16.97 3.37 15.08
C GLU A 166 17.56 3.75 16.46
N VAL A 167 18.80 4.18 16.51
CA VAL A 167 19.43 4.71 17.74
C VAL A 167 18.59 5.82 18.36
N ASN A 168 18.05 6.71 17.53
CA ASN A 168 17.22 7.84 17.97
C ASN A 168 15.86 7.39 18.54
N ALA A 169 15.41 6.20 18.19
CA ALA A 169 14.18 5.57 18.68
C ALA A 169 14.45 4.48 19.73
N ASN A 170 15.66 4.43 20.28
CA ASN A 170 16.08 3.41 21.24
C ASN A 170 15.93 1.97 20.70
N GLY A 171 16.13 1.80 19.41
CA GLY A 171 15.98 0.54 18.71
C GLY A 171 14.59 0.22 18.18
N ASP A 172 13.54 0.91 18.61
CA ASP A 172 12.17 0.68 18.14
C ASP A 172 12.00 1.18 16.69
N LEU A 173 11.73 0.26 15.76
CA LEU A 173 11.47 0.57 14.36
C LEU A 173 9.98 0.88 14.08
N GLY A 174 9.10 0.65 15.06
CA GLY A 174 7.67 0.78 14.88
C GLY A 174 7.09 -0.33 14.00
N TRP A 175 5.94 -0.05 13.38
CA TRP A 175 5.23 -0.99 12.51
C TRP A 175 5.75 -0.92 11.08
N ILE A 176 6.47 -1.94 10.66
CA ILE A 176 7.11 -2.05 9.35
C ILE A 176 6.27 -2.94 8.44
N ALA A 177 6.00 -2.48 7.23
CA ALA A 177 5.27 -3.23 6.23
C ALA A 177 6.06 -4.45 5.73
N ARG A 178 5.37 -5.56 5.47
CA ARG A 178 5.92 -6.73 4.80
C ARG A 178 6.52 -6.31 3.45
N GLY A 179 7.72 -6.79 3.16
CA GLY A 179 8.52 -6.44 1.99
C GLY A 179 9.50 -5.28 2.21
N ALA A 180 9.45 -4.61 3.37
CA ALA A 180 10.39 -3.52 3.70
C ALA A 180 11.64 -4.00 4.48
N LEU A 181 11.57 -5.19 5.09
CA LEU A 181 12.72 -5.83 5.74
C LEU A 181 13.43 -6.80 4.79
N TYR A 182 14.67 -7.14 5.11
CA TYR A 182 15.33 -8.25 4.42
C TYR A 182 14.52 -9.55 4.61
N PRO A 183 14.35 -10.38 3.56
CA PRO A 183 13.54 -11.60 3.64
C PRO A 183 13.90 -12.54 4.80
N VAL A 184 15.19 -12.64 5.14
CA VAL A 184 15.66 -13.43 6.27
C VAL A 184 15.14 -12.89 7.60
N ILE A 185 15.04 -11.58 7.76
CA ILE A 185 14.49 -10.94 8.96
C ILE A 185 12.99 -11.21 9.07
N GLU A 186 12.25 -11.04 7.97
CA GLU A 186 10.80 -11.31 7.96
C GLU A 186 10.49 -12.76 8.33
N HIS A 187 11.25 -13.70 7.77
CA HIS A 187 11.09 -15.13 8.08
C HIS A 187 11.28 -15.41 9.56
N GLU A 188 12.36 -14.89 10.16
CA GLU A 188 12.67 -15.12 11.58
C GLU A 188 11.66 -14.41 12.51
N VAL A 189 11.22 -13.19 12.18
CA VAL A 189 10.17 -12.48 12.94
C VAL A 189 8.88 -13.29 13.01
N LEU A 190 8.52 -14.00 11.93
CA LEU A 190 7.33 -14.86 11.91
C LEU A 190 7.51 -16.13 12.76
N ALA A 191 8.72 -16.68 12.81
CA ALA A 191 9.03 -17.91 13.55
C ALA A 191 9.10 -17.69 15.08
N HIS A 192 9.39 -16.45 15.52
CA HIS A 192 9.54 -16.12 16.94
C HIS A 192 8.24 -15.60 17.57
N LYS A 193 8.12 -15.74 18.90
CA LYS A 193 6.98 -15.24 19.67
C LYS A 193 7.16 -13.78 20.09
N LYS A 194 6.06 -13.10 20.41
CA LYS A 194 6.10 -11.76 21.00
C LYS A 194 6.98 -11.74 22.27
N GLY A 195 7.85 -10.74 22.36
CA GLY A 195 8.83 -10.54 23.44
C GLY A 195 10.14 -11.29 23.25
N GLU A 196 10.23 -12.24 22.31
CA GLU A 196 11.48 -12.97 22.09
C GLU A 196 12.54 -12.09 21.45
N VAL A 197 13.78 -12.28 21.90
CA VAL A 197 14.99 -11.65 21.36
C VAL A 197 15.85 -12.70 20.70
N PHE A 198 16.22 -12.46 19.45
CA PHE A 198 17.05 -13.38 18.67
C PHE A 198 18.10 -12.64 17.86
N LYS A 199 19.12 -13.37 17.43
CA LYS A 199 20.24 -12.87 16.66
C LYS A 199 20.25 -13.51 15.29
N LEU A 200 20.42 -12.70 14.24
CA LEU A 200 20.55 -13.21 12.88
C LEU A 200 21.51 -12.36 12.03
N TRP A 201 22.04 -12.97 11.00
CA TRP A 201 22.89 -12.32 10.02
C TRP A 201 22.09 -11.91 8.78
N SER A 202 22.26 -10.68 8.34
CA SER A 202 21.81 -10.19 7.05
C SER A 202 23.02 -9.84 6.17
N ARG A 203 22.76 -9.45 4.92
CA ARG A 203 23.84 -8.96 4.03
C ARG A 203 24.54 -7.71 4.55
N ALA A 204 23.85 -6.88 5.34
CA ALA A 204 24.36 -5.65 5.88
C ALA A 204 25.17 -5.83 7.17
N GLY A 205 24.91 -6.89 7.95
CA GLY A 205 25.56 -7.13 9.21
C GLY A 205 24.76 -8.01 10.16
N LEU A 206 25.12 -7.93 11.44
CA LEU A 206 24.47 -8.66 12.52
C LEU A 206 23.29 -7.85 13.04
N ASN A 207 22.15 -8.52 13.16
CA ASN A 207 20.92 -7.95 13.70
C ASN A 207 20.55 -8.69 14.98
N ILE A 208 20.28 -7.95 16.05
CA ILE A 208 19.63 -8.46 17.25
C ILE A 208 18.24 -7.84 17.26
N ILE A 209 17.23 -8.69 17.19
CA ILE A 209 15.84 -8.27 17.00
C ILE A 209 15.02 -8.73 18.19
N ARG A 210 14.17 -7.85 18.69
CA ARG A 210 13.08 -8.16 19.61
C ARG A 210 11.77 -8.04 18.84
N LYS A 211 10.95 -9.08 18.87
CA LYS A 211 9.57 -9.00 18.37
C LYS A 211 8.69 -8.34 19.40
N ASP A 212 8.28 -7.09 19.14
CA ASP A 212 7.54 -6.31 20.12
C ASP A 212 6.04 -6.64 20.13
N ASP A 213 5.47 -6.95 18.97
CA ASP A 213 4.07 -7.37 18.85
C ASP A 213 3.86 -8.46 17.79
N ASP A 214 2.69 -9.12 17.84
CA ASP A 214 2.29 -10.04 16.81
C ASP A 214 1.91 -9.28 15.52
N PRO A 215 2.14 -9.90 14.35
CA PRO A 215 1.83 -9.27 13.07
C PRO A 215 0.37 -8.86 12.96
N ARG A 216 0.09 -7.71 12.35
CA ARG A 216 -1.27 -7.25 12.08
C ARG A 216 -1.48 -6.89 10.62
N GLN A 217 -2.74 -6.94 10.19
CA GLN A 217 -3.18 -6.44 8.88
C GLN A 217 -3.62 -4.98 9.02
N ASP A 218 -3.15 -4.11 8.12
CA ASP A 218 -3.56 -2.71 8.04
C ASP A 218 -3.35 -2.19 6.61
N THR A 219 -3.70 -0.92 6.35
CA THR A 219 -3.39 -0.25 5.07
C THR A 219 -1.88 -0.24 4.85
N GLY A 220 -1.43 -0.97 3.82
CA GLY A 220 0.00 -1.11 3.54
C GLY A 220 0.42 -0.56 2.19
N PHE A 221 -0.53 -0.39 1.28
CA PHE A 221 -0.29 0.19 -0.04
C PHE A 221 -1.36 1.21 -0.37
N ALA A 222 -0.95 2.26 -1.05
CA ALA A 222 -1.85 3.27 -1.59
C ALA A 222 -1.45 3.62 -3.02
N LEU A 223 -2.43 3.56 -3.93
CA LEU A 223 -2.27 4.05 -5.29
C LEU A 223 -2.68 5.51 -5.32
N MET A 224 -1.76 6.39 -5.70
CA MET A 224 -2.00 7.83 -5.74
C MET A 224 -1.73 8.41 -7.12
N MET A 225 -2.55 9.38 -7.51
CA MET A 225 -2.36 10.16 -8.71
C MET A 225 -2.03 11.61 -8.34
N GLN A 226 -0.90 12.10 -8.81
CA GLN A 226 -0.49 13.50 -8.70
C GLN A 226 -0.86 14.21 -10.00
N VAL A 227 -1.68 15.27 -9.93
CA VAL A 227 -2.11 16.09 -11.08
C VAL A 227 -1.48 17.47 -10.97
N PHE A 228 -0.71 17.88 -11.97
CA PHE A 228 -0.05 19.18 -12.02
C PHE A 228 -1.03 20.26 -12.48
N LEU A 229 -1.03 21.41 -11.80
CA LEU A 229 -1.95 22.52 -12.06
C LEU A 229 -1.45 23.52 -13.10
#